data_be9afdcf51f8678fe3efe4345e526508
#
_entry.id   be9afdcf51f8678fe3efe4345e526508
#
_cell.length_a   1.000
_cell.length_b   1.000
_cell.length_c   1.000
_cell.angle_alpha   90.00
_cell.angle_beta   90.00
_cell.angle_gamma   90.00
#
_symmetry.space_group_name_H-M   'P 1'
#
loop_
_entity.id
_entity.type
_entity.pdbx_description
1 polymer ?
#
loop_
_entity_poly.entity_id
_entity_poly.type
_entity_poly.pdbx_seq_one_letter_code
_entity_poly.pdbx_strand_id
1 'polypeptide(L)'
;MYSGFSGGRQRVGNVTQVNDPATAWVNQEPHWGLIEHLLGGTYKIRKGHRKFLPQEPRELDESYDNRLQRSVLAPYYVRLERMLAGMLTRKPVRLDDVSDQIREQLFDVDLQGNDLQTWLYNTSRICIRYGHV
;
A
#
# COMPACT_ATOMS: atom_id res chain seq x y z
N MET A 1 -19.91 -23.23 11.47
CA MET A 1 -18.95 -23.19 12.59
C MET A 1 -17.62 -22.71 12.02
N TYR A 2 -17.41 -21.39 11.95
CA TYR A 2 -16.16 -20.80 11.48
C TYR A 2 -15.28 -20.52 12.71
N SER A 3 -14.38 -21.43 13.00
CA SER A 3 -13.31 -21.21 13.96
C SER A 3 -11.98 -21.32 13.20
N GLY A 4 -11.24 -20.22 13.16
CA GLY A 4 -9.90 -20.29 12.59
C GLY A 4 -9.27 -18.97 12.15
N PHE A 5 -9.64 -17.86 12.77
CA PHE A 5 -8.79 -16.66 12.71
C PHE A 5 -7.94 -16.65 14.00
N SER A 6 -7.03 -17.61 14.10
CA SER A 6 -6.07 -17.67 15.20
C SER A 6 -4.75 -17.09 14.70
N GLY A 7 -4.33 -15.97 15.28
CA GLY A 7 -3.00 -15.46 15.07
C GLY A 7 -2.79 -13.96 15.32
N GLY A 8 -3.81 -13.23 15.69
CA GLY A 8 -3.62 -11.88 16.18
C GLY A 8 -3.10 -11.94 17.63
N ARG A 9 -1.79 -11.76 17.85
CA ARG A 9 -1.29 -11.44 19.18
C ARG A 9 -1.95 -10.14 19.64
N GLN A 10 -3.01 -10.24 20.43
CA GLN A 10 -3.47 -9.11 21.22
C GLN A 10 -2.36 -8.76 22.21
N ARG A 11 -1.50 -7.84 21.85
CA ARG A 11 -0.65 -7.15 22.82
C ARG A 11 -1.47 -6.02 23.43
N VAL A 12 -2.32 -6.37 24.41
CA VAL A 12 -2.79 -5.41 25.40
C VAL A 12 -1.67 -5.34 26.43
N GLY A 13 -0.80 -4.36 26.32
CA GLY A 13 0.26 -4.15 27.29
C GLY A 13 0.90 -2.79 27.04
N ASN A 14 1.06 -2.03 28.09
CA ASN A 14 1.77 -0.77 28.11
C ASN A 14 3.05 -0.87 27.28
N VAL A 15 3.27 0.09 26.39
CA VAL A 15 4.56 0.32 25.73
C VAL A 15 5.61 0.44 26.82
N THR A 16 6.38 -0.60 27.01
CA THR A 16 7.35 -0.68 28.13
C THR A 16 8.77 -0.48 27.65
N GLN A 17 9.02 -0.54 26.34
CA GLN A 17 10.34 -0.35 25.75
C GLN A 17 10.28 0.61 24.55
N VAL A 18 11.34 1.36 24.34
CA VAL A 18 11.48 2.31 23.21
C VAL A 18 11.29 1.63 21.84
N ASN A 19 11.58 0.34 21.76
CA ASN A 19 11.45 -0.45 20.51
C ASN A 19 10.06 -1.10 20.31
N ASP A 20 9.14 -0.93 21.26
CA ASP A 20 7.79 -1.47 21.08
C ASP A 20 7.01 -0.64 20.06
N PRO A 21 6.39 -1.27 19.04
CA PRO A 21 5.61 -0.54 18.05
C PRO A 21 4.39 0.11 18.70
N ALA A 22 4.09 1.33 18.28
CA ALA A 22 2.90 2.03 18.73
C ALA A 22 1.62 1.22 18.40
N THR A 23 0.59 1.33 19.24
CA THR A 23 -0.68 0.62 19.06
C THR A 23 -1.33 0.93 17.69
N ALA A 24 -1.22 2.18 17.25
CA ALA A 24 -1.70 2.59 15.92
C ALA A 24 -1.01 1.82 14.79
N TRP A 25 0.31 1.63 14.88
CA TRP A 25 1.07 0.84 13.93
C TRP A 25 0.59 -0.62 13.87
N VAL A 26 0.47 -1.27 15.04
CA VAL A 26 0.02 -2.67 15.13
C VAL A 26 -1.36 -2.89 14.52
N ASN A 27 -2.25 -1.91 14.68
CA ASN A 27 -3.60 -1.96 14.11
C ASN A 27 -3.60 -1.78 12.58
N GLN A 28 -2.66 -1.03 12.03
CA GLN A 28 -2.57 -0.73 10.60
C GLN A 28 -1.75 -1.78 9.81
N GLU A 29 -0.81 -2.46 10.45
CA GLU A 29 0.06 -3.45 9.79
C GLU A 29 -0.69 -4.48 8.91
N PRO A 30 -1.82 -5.09 9.34
CA PRO A 30 -2.58 -6.01 8.51
C PRO A 30 -3.14 -5.37 7.25
N HIS A 31 -3.54 -4.09 7.33
CA HIS A 31 -4.07 -3.34 6.19
C HIS A 31 -2.97 -3.04 5.17
N TRP A 32 -1.78 -2.65 5.63
CA TRP A 32 -0.63 -2.43 4.75
C TRP A 32 -0.20 -3.71 4.04
N GLY A 33 -0.24 -4.85 4.73
CA GLY A 33 0.00 -6.15 4.11
C GLY A 33 -0.98 -6.46 2.98
N LEU A 34 -2.25 -6.15 3.13
CA LEU A 34 -3.25 -6.30 2.06
C LEU A 34 -2.95 -5.37 0.88
N ILE A 35 -2.64 -4.09 1.16
CA ILE A 35 -2.30 -3.09 0.15
C ILE A 35 -1.10 -3.56 -0.69
N GLU A 36 -0.05 -4.07 -0.06
CA GLU A 36 1.12 -4.62 -0.75
C GLU A 36 0.78 -5.77 -1.71
N HIS A 37 -0.18 -6.62 -1.34
CA HIS A 37 -0.65 -7.69 -2.21
C HIS A 37 -1.47 -7.15 -3.39
N LEU A 38 -2.33 -6.15 -3.16
CA LEU A 38 -3.09 -5.47 -4.21
C LEU A 38 -2.18 -4.75 -5.21
N LEU A 39 -1.14 -4.08 -4.73
CA LEU A 39 -0.13 -3.42 -5.57
C LEU A 39 0.70 -4.43 -6.37
N GLY A 40 0.98 -5.58 -5.81
CA GLY A 40 1.71 -6.67 -6.47
C GLY A 40 0.89 -7.42 -7.52
N GLY A 41 -0.42 -7.10 -7.63
CA GLY A 41 -1.32 -7.62 -8.66
C GLY A 41 -1.54 -9.12 -8.59
N THR A 42 -1.92 -9.68 -9.74
CA THR A 42 -2.25 -11.11 -9.87
C THR A 42 -1.17 -12.04 -9.30
N TYR A 43 0.09 -11.72 -9.51
CA TYR A 43 1.19 -12.56 -9.03
C TYR A 43 1.21 -12.67 -7.50
N LYS A 44 1.16 -11.54 -6.78
CA LYS A 44 1.17 -11.55 -5.30
C LYS A 44 -0.10 -12.16 -4.73
N ILE A 45 -1.27 -11.94 -5.35
CA ILE A 45 -2.53 -12.55 -4.93
C ILE A 45 -2.48 -14.08 -5.09
N ARG A 46 -2.01 -14.59 -6.22
CA ARG A 46 -1.83 -16.04 -6.43
C ARG A 46 -0.84 -16.64 -5.42
N LYS A 47 0.27 -15.94 -5.15
CA LYS A 47 1.26 -16.38 -4.15
C LYS A 47 0.67 -16.44 -2.73
N GLY A 48 -0.34 -15.63 -2.45
CA GLY A 48 -1.06 -15.66 -1.17
C GLY A 48 -2.02 -16.83 -1.00
N HIS A 49 -2.25 -17.63 -2.07
CA HIS A 49 -3.07 -18.86 -2.06
C HIS A 49 -4.41 -18.69 -1.33
N ARG A 50 -4.71 -19.59 -0.40
CA ARG A 50 -5.98 -19.66 0.37
C ARG A 50 -6.28 -18.39 1.19
N LYS A 51 -5.28 -17.53 1.43
CA LYS A 51 -5.49 -16.27 2.14
C LYS A 51 -6.37 -15.30 1.34
N PHE A 52 -6.21 -15.23 0.02
CA PHE A 52 -6.93 -14.30 -0.85
C PHE A 52 -7.94 -15.00 -1.77
N LEU A 53 -7.75 -16.28 -2.03
CA LEU A 53 -8.66 -17.11 -2.79
C LEU A 53 -8.96 -18.36 -1.95
N PRO A 54 -9.95 -18.33 -1.05
CA PRO A 54 -10.27 -19.46 -0.20
C PRO A 54 -10.74 -20.63 -1.06
N GLN A 55 -10.38 -21.84 -0.61
CA GLN A 55 -10.87 -23.09 -1.21
C GLN A 55 -12.29 -23.35 -0.73
N GLU A 56 -13.15 -23.74 -1.66
CA GLU A 56 -14.52 -24.13 -1.33
C GLU A 56 -14.56 -25.45 -0.53
N PRO A 57 -15.52 -25.65 0.39
CA PRO A 57 -15.53 -26.79 1.31
C PRO A 57 -15.53 -28.18 0.66
N ARG A 58 -15.92 -28.28 -0.62
CA ARG A 58 -15.97 -29.52 -1.39
C ARG A 58 -15.10 -29.48 -2.65
N GLU A 59 -14.26 -28.48 -2.78
CA GLU A 59 -13.38 -28.34 -3.94
C GLU A 59 -12.17 -29.26 -3.78
N LEU A 60 -11.88 -30.06 -4.80
CA LEU A 60 -10.67 -30.86 -4.86
C LEU A 60 -9.44 -29.94 -5.02
N ASP A 61 -8.31 -30.35 -4.46
CA ASP A 61 -7.06 -29.57 -4.51
C ASP A 61 -6.64 -29.26 -5.96
N GLU A 62 -6.78 -30.21 -6.87
CA GLU A 62 -6.48 -30.00 -8.30
C GLU A 62 -7.38 -28.93 -8.94
N SER A 63 -8.68 -28.94 -8.60
CA SER A 63 -9.63 -27.93 -9.09
C SER A 63 -9.31 -26.55 -8.54
N TYR A 64 -8.92 -26.49 -7.26
CA TYR A 64 -8.46 -25.26 -6.61
C TYR A 64 -7.22 -24.70 -7.30
N ASP A 65 -6.20 -25.53 -7.57
CA ASP A 65 -4.96 -25.09 -8.23
C ASP A 65 -5.24 -24.59 -9.65
N ASN A 66 -6.11 -25.25 -10.40
CA ASN A 66 -6.54 -24.80 -11.72
C ASN A 66 -7.26 -23.43 -11.64
N ARG A 67 -8.13 -23.22 -10.65
CA ARG A 67 -8.82 -21.96 -10.41
C ARG A 67 -7.84 -20.87 -10.00
N LEU A 68 -6.88 -21.18 -9.13
CA LEU A 68 -5.82 -20.26 -8.70
C LEU A 68 -4.98 -19.80 -9.88
N GLN A 69 -4.55 -20.71 -10.76
CA GLN A 69 -3.75 -20.38 -11.95
C GLN A 69 -4.49 -19.53 -12.96
N ARG A 70 -5.82 -19.64 -13.05
CA ARG A 70 -6.65 -18.82 -13.95
C ARG A 70 -7.12 -17.51 -13.33
N SER A 71 -7.02 -17.36 -12.01
CA SER A 71 -7.47 -16.16 -11.31
C SER A 71 -6.67 -14.92 -11.77
N VAL A 72 -7.35 -13.80 -11.99
CA VAL A 72 -6.74 -12.53 -12.38
C VAL A 72 -7.28 -11.43 -11.48
N LEU A 73 -6.38 -10.66 -10.89
CA LEU A 73 -6.74 -9.44 -10.17
C LEU A 73 -6.79 -8.26 -11.14
N ALA A 74 -7.97 -7.67 -11.30
CA ALA A 74 -8.10 -6.42 -12.05
C ALA A 74 -7.39 -5.27 -11.29
N PRO A 75 -6.56 -4.45 -11.96
CA PRO A 75 -5.70 -3.46 -11.29
C PRO A 75 -6.44 -2.17 -10.91
N TYR A 76 -7.68 -2.28 -10.41
CA TYR A 76 -8.51 -1.12 -10.05
C TYR A 76 -7.88 -0.29 -8.94
N TYR A 77 -7.28 -0.92 -7.95
CA TYR A 77 -6.63 -0.22 -6.84
C TYR A 77 -5.49 0.68 -7.33
N VAL A 78 -4.60 0.14 -8.15
CA VAL A 78 -3.47 0.90 -8.72
C VAL A 78 -3.94 2.03 -9.63
N ARG A 79 -5.00 1.77 -10.41
CA ARG A 79 -5.59 2.81 -11.29
C ARG A 79 -6.21 3.94 -10.49
N LEU A 80 -6.98 3.61 -9.45
CA LEU A 80 -7.61 4.60 -8.57
C LEU A 80 -6.57 5.46 -7.85
N GLU A 81 -5.54 4.84 -7.29
CA GLU A 81 -4.44 5.53 -6.62
C GLU A 81 -3.76 6.55 -7.56
N ARG A 82 -3.39 6.10 -8.77
CA ARG A 82 -2.75 6.98 -9.76
C ARG A 82 -3.67 8.11 -10.22
N MET A 83 -4.94 7.82 -10.40
CA MET A 83 -5.93 8.81 -10.79
C MET A 83 -6.10 9.89 -9.70
N LEU A 84 -6.24 9.49 -8.44
CA LEU A 84 -6.38 10.42 -7.32
C LEU A 84 -5.13 11.28 -7.14
N ALA A 85 -3.94 10.68 -7.18
CA ALA A 85 -2.68 11.43 -7.12
C ALA A 85 -2.55 12.42 -8.28
N GLY A 86 -2.90 12.00 -9.51
CA GLY A 86 -2.90 12.88 -10.68
C GLY A 86 -3.91 14.02 -10.56
N MET A 87 -5.05 13.81 -9.92
CA MET A 87 -6.03 14.88 -9.65
C MET A 87 -5.49 15.90 -8.65
N LEU A 88 -4.80 15.46 -7.60
CA LEU A 88 -4.17 16.33 -6.60
C LEU A 88 -3.06 17.19 -7.21
N THR A 89 -2.25 16.60 -8.09
CA THR A 89 -1.09 17.26 -8.69
C THR A 89 -1.34 17.80 -10.10
N ARG A 90 -2.61 17.93 -10.50
CA ARG A 90 -2.99 18.37 -11.86
C ARG A 90 -2.47 19.74 -12.24
N LYS A 91 -2.40 20.64 -11.26
CA LYS A 91 -1.84 21.97 -11.46
C LYS A 91 -0.38 21.96 -11.00
N PRO A 92 0.53 22.59 -11.78
CA PRO A 92 1.91 22.71 -11.34
C PRO A 92 1.98 23.54 -10.07
N VAL A 93 2.93 23.20 -9.21
CA VAL A 93 3.23 23.98 -8.01
C VAL A 93 3.77 25.33 -8.43
N ARG A 94 3.18 26.39 -7.88
CA ARG A 94 3.70 27.74 -8.05
C ARG A 94 4.55 28.10 -6.84
N LEU A 95 5.70 28.63 -7.12
CA LEU A 95 6.66 29.10 -6.11
C LEU A 95 6.72 30.63 -6.23
N ASP A 96 5.89 31.28 -5.43
CA ASP A 96 5.88 32.74 -5.35
C ASP A 96 6.83 33.17 -4.19
N ASP A 97 7.59 34.25 -4.40
CA ASP A 97 8.51 34.86 -3.41
C ASP A 97 9.58 33.89 -2.83
N VAL A 98 10.08 32.99 -3.65
CA VAL A 98 11.13 32.03 -3.26
C VAL A 98 12.47 32.52 -3.82
N SER A 99 13.54 32.55 -2.99
CA SER A 99 14.88 32.88 -3.43
C SER A 99 15.39 31.91 -4.50
N ASP A 100 16.25 32.40 -5.40
CA ASP A 100 16.81 31.57 -6.48
C ASP A 100 17.56 30.34 -5.95
N GLN A 101 18.23 30.48 -4.81
CA GLN A 101 18.96 29.41 -4.16
C GLN A 101 18.02 28.25 -3.71
N ILE A 102 16.85 28.57 -3.16
CA ILE A 102 15.85 27.58 -2.78
C ILE A 102 15.21 26.97 -4.05
N ARG A 103 14.97 27.81 -5.05
CA ARG A 103 14.41 27.35 -6.33
C ARG A 103 15.31 26.32 -7.00
N GLU A 104 16.62 26.52 -6.97
CA GLU A 104 17.60 25.57 -7.50
C GLU A 104 17.57 24.23 -6.77
N GLN A 105 17.42 24.24 -5.44
CA GLN A 105 17.28 23.00 -4.65
C GLN A 105 15.99 22.24 -4.96
N LEU A 106 14.94 22.90 -5.41
CA LEU A 106 13.65 22.28 -5.73
C LEU A 106 13.62 21.58 -7.09
N PHE A 107 14.69 21.68 -7.89
CA PHE A 107 14.84 20.86 -9.10
C PHE A 107 15.26 19.43 -8.81
N ASP A 108 15.85 19.19 -7.63
CA ASP A 108 16.22 17.84 -7.17
C ASP A 108 15.97 17.72 -5.66
N VAL A 109 14.69 17.62 -5.29
CA VAL A 109 14.22 17.65 -3.89
C VAL A 109 14.71 16.46 -3.07
N ASP A 110 14.86 15.32 -3.72
CA ASP A 110 15.19 14.05 -3.06
C ASP A 110 16.62 13.55 -3.37
N LEU A 111 17.42 14.35 -4.07
CA LEU A 111 18.77 14.00 -4.53
C LEU A 111 18.79 12.75 -5.42
N GLN A 112 17.69 12.47 -6.12
CA GLN A 112 17.52 11.34 -7.05
C GLN A 112 17.10 11.81 -8.45
N GLY A 113 17.13 13.12 -8.69
CA GLY A 113 16.74 13.75 -9.95
C GLY A 113 15.25 14.04 -10.08
N ASN A 114 14.47 13.97 -8.98
CA ASN A 114 13.06 14.31 -9.00
C ASN A 114 12.85 15.79 -8.66
N ASP A 115 12.15 16.49 -9.52
CA ASP A 115 11.68 17.85 -9.24
C ASP A 115 10.54 17.84 -8.20
N LEU A 116 10.23 19.02 -7.65
CA LEU A 116 9.19 19.18 -6.63
C LEU A 116 7.84 18.60 -7.07
N GLN A 117 7.45 18.76 -8.34
CA GLN A 117 6.18 18.28 -8.86
C GLN A 117 6.12 16.74 -8.85
N THR A 118 7.17 16.09 -9.33
CA THR A 118 7.31 14.62 -9.33
C THR A 118 7.36 14.07 -7.91
N TRP A 119 8.11 14.74 -7.03
CA TRP A 119 8.19 14.36 -5.62
C TRP A 119 6.81 14.43 -4.93
N LEU A 120 6.06 15.51 -5.13
CA LEU A 120 4.70 15.66 -4.60
C LEU A 120 3.75 14.61 -5.14
N TYR A 121 3.82 14.28 -6.43
CA TYR A 121 3.03 13.21 -7.01
C TYR A 121 3.32 11.86 -6.33
N ASN A 122 4.60 11.50 -6.19
CA ASN A 122 5.02 10.25 -5.57
C ASN A 122 4.63 10.20 -4.08
N THR A 123 4.81 11.29 -3.35
CA THR A 123 4.42 11.42 -1.93
C THR A 123 2.91 11.27 -1.78
N SER A 124 2.11 11.94 -2.63
CA SER A 124 0.65 11.81 -2.64
C SER A 124 0.20 10.36 -2.85
N ARG A 125 0.88 9.62 -3.74
CA ARG A 125 0.60 8.19 -3.94
C ARG A 125 0.85 7.37 -2.69
N ILE A 126 1.95 7.61 -1.99
CA ILE A 126 2.29 6.92 -0.74
C ILE A 126 1.24 7.23 0.33
N CYS A 127 0.85 8.49 0.47
CA CYS A 127 -0.20 8.91 1.40
C CYS A 127 -1.54 8.24 1.11
N ILE A 128 -1.94 8.16 -0.16
CA ILE A 128 -3.18 7.49 -0.58
C ILE A 128 -3.13 5.98 -0.30
N ARG A 129 -1.97 5.35 -0.48
CA ARG A 129 -1.79 3.90 -0.25
C ARG A 129 -1.92 3.51 1.20
N TYR A 130 -1.16 4.17 2.03
CA TYR A 130 -0.93 3.72 3.41
C TYR A 130 -1.71 4.53 4.44
N GLY A 131 -2.30 5.64 4.04
CA GLY A 131 -2.87 6.62 4.94
C GLY A 131 -1.78 7.36 5.71
N HIS A 132 -2.16 8.42 6.38
CA HIS A 132 -1.35 9.04 7.42
C HIS A 132 -1.98 8.76 8.77
N VAL A 133 -1.21 8.18 9.65
CA VAL A 133 -1.53 8.08 11.07
C VAL A 133 -0.71 9.11 11.82
#